data_671e3af39800ec90065d42eeedd67142
#
_entry.id   671e3af39800ec90065d42eeedd67142
#
_cell.length_a   1.000
_cell.length_b   1.000
_cell.length_c   1.000
_cell.angle_alpha   90.00
_cell.angle_beta   90.00
_cell.angle_gamma   90.00
#
_symmetry.space_group_name_H-M   'P 1'
#
loop_
_entity.id
_entity.type
_entity.pdbx_description
1 polymer ?
#
loop_
_entity_poly.entity_id
_entity_poly.type
_entity_poly.pdbx_seq_one_letter_code
_entity_poly.pdbx_strand_id
1 'polypeptide(L)'
;TLSGSSAASDVYKRQSLDAAIIDIAEPWGVLAETVKLLRVGGRLACYCPTSAQLEKSWNECERLGLVVEWSGEVVERRWSKASKGGVRPGNQPMGHTAFLLISAKVADEEE
;
A
#
# COMPACT_ATOMS: atom_id res chain seq x y z
N THR A 1 7.39 2.82 -12.20
CA THR A 1 7.10 4.11 -12.83
C THR A 1 7.00 3.95 -14.33
N LEU A 2 6.10 4.66 -14.89
CA LEU A 2 6.03 4.75 -16.33
C LEU A 2 7.11 5.71 -16.77
N SER A 3 8.18 5.17 -17.27
CA SER A 3 9.19 6.01 -17.86
C SER A 3 8.57 6.71 -19.06
N GLY A 4 9.16 7.74 -19.56
CA GLY A 4 8.61 8.47 -20.69
C GLY A 4 8.49 7.67 -21.97
N SER A 5 8.11 6.42 -21.88
CA SER A 5 7.93 5.57 -23.04
C SER A 5 6.77 6.04 -23.89
N SER A 6 6.73 5.58 -25.10
CA SER A 6 5.70 5.97 -26.04
C SER A 6 4.32 5.49 -25.58
N ALA A 7 3.30 6.11 -26.15
CA ALA A 7 1.92 5.70 -25.87
C ALA A 7 1.69 4.23 -26.20
N ALA A 8 2.33 3.72 -27.24
CA ALA A 8 2.21 2.29 -27.59
C ALA A 8 2.74 1.41 -26.48
N SER A 9 3.87 1.80 -25.90
CA SER A 9 4.46 1.06 -24.79
C SER A 9 3.54 1.10 -23.59
N ASP A 10 2.91 2.24 -23.32
CA ASP A 10 1.98 2.36 -22.20
C ASP A 10 0.77 1.46 -22.38
N VAL A 11 0.26 1.35 -23.60
CA VAL A 11 -0.87 0.47 -23.88
C VAL A 11 -0.49 -0.98 -23.58
N TYR A 12 0.69 -1.41 -24.04
CA TYR A 12 1.14 -2.77 -23.79
C TYR A 12 1.39 -3.05 -22.33
N LYS A 13 1.77 -2.04 -21.58
CA LYS A 13 2.08 -2.21 -20.17
C LYS A 13 0.85 -2.03 -19.29
N ARG A 14 -0.29 -1.74 -19.89
CA ARG A 14 -1.52 -1.64 -19.11
C ARG A 14 -1.78 -2.99 -18.47
N GLN A 15 -2.10 -2.98 -17.19
CA GLN A 15 -2.35 -4.19 -16.43
C GLN A 15 -1.14 -5.13 -16.38
N SER A 16 0.05 -4.55 -16.39
CA SER A 16 1.26 -5.35 -16.31
C SER A 16 1.81 -5.47 -14.91
N LEU A 17 1.26 -4.72 -13.95
CA LEU A 17 1.75 -4.75 -12.58
C LEU A 17 1.09 -5.87 -11.80
N ASP A 18 1.90 -6.67 -11.13
CA ASP A 18 1.42 -7.71 -10.21
C ASP A 18 1.06 -7.12 -8.87
N ALA A 19 1.76 -6.09 -8.47
CA ALA A 19 1.57 -5.44 -7.19
C ALA A 19 2.04 -3.99 -7.26
N ALA A 20 1.46 -3.17 -6.41
CA ALA A 20 1.87 -1.77 -6.27
C ALA A 20 1.88 -1.41 -4.80
N ILE A 21 2.88 -0.64 -4.40
CA ILE A 21 2.99 -0.13 -3.05
C ILE A 21 2.99 1.39 -3.15
N ILE A 22 2.06 2.02 -2.43
CA ILE A 22 1.91 3.47 -2.46
C ILE A 22 2.30 4.02 -1.11
N ASP A 23 3.38 4.78 -1.10
CA ASP A 23 3.93 5.39 0.10
C ASP A 23 4.13 6.87 -0.16
N ILE A 24 3.01 7.59 -0.22
CA ILE A 24 3.02 9.05 -0.42
C ILE A 24 2.01 9.66 0.53
N ALA A 25 2.07 10.98 0.67
CA ALA A 25 1.24 11.68 1.65
C ALA A 25 -0.25 11.53 1.37
N GLU A 26 -0.64 11.45 0.11
CA GLU A 26 -2.04 11.36 -0.28
C GLU A 26 -2.25 10.21 -1.26
N PRO A 27 -2.22 8.96 -0.75
CA PRO A 27 -2.32 7.80 -1.65
C PRO A 27 -3.58 7.79 -2.50
N TRP A 28 -4.69 8.28 -1.96
CA TRP A 28 -5.95 8.30 -2.69
C TRP A 28 -5.88 9.07 -4.00
N GLY A 29 -4.95 10.02 -4.11
CA GLY A 29 -4.83 10.84 -5.32
C GLY A 29 -4.29 10.10 -6.53
N VAL A 30 -3.61 8.96 -6.33
CA VAL A 30 -3.00 8.21 -7.43
C VAL A 30 -3.61 6.82 -7.61
N LEU A 31 -4.61 6.48 -6.82
CA LEU A 31 -5.16 5.12 -6.86
C LEU A 31 -5.83 4.81 -8.20
N ALA A 32 -6.59 5.74 -8.75
CA ALA A 32 -7.29 5.49 -10.01
C ALA A 32 -6.31 5.15 -11.14
N GLU A 33 -5.20 5.87 -11.20
CA GLU A 33 -4.18 5.60 -12.22
C GLU A 33 -3.49 4.26 -11.97
N THR A 34 -3.18 3.99 -10.71
CA THR A 34 -2.47 2.76 -10.36
C THR A 34 -3.32 1.53 -10.66
N VAL A 35 -4.62 1.62 -10.39
CA VAL A 35 -5.53 0.49 -10.64
C VAL A 35 -5.56 0.11 -12.11
N LYS A 36 -5.45 1.11 -13.00
CA LYS A 36 -5.44 0.83 -14.44
C LYS A 36 -4.22 0.00 -14.85
N LEU A 37 -3.12 0.16 -14.14
CA LEU A 37 -1.89 -0.56 -14.45
C LEU A 37 -1.82 -1.90 -13.77
N LEU A 38 -2.62 -2.12 -12.74
CA LEU A 38 -2.61 -3.35 -11.96
C LEU A 38 -3.41 -4.42 -12.69
N ARG A 39 -2.83 -5.61 -12.80
CA ARG A 39 -3.56 -6.71 -13.43
C ARG A 39 -4.67 -7.20 -12.51
N VAL A 40 -5.66 -7.85 -13.08
CA VAL A 40 -6.69 -8.56 -12.30
C VAL A 40 -5.98 -9.63 -11.47
N GLY A 41 -6.30 -9.71 -10.21
CA GLY A 41 -5.61 -10.58 -9.26
C GLY A 41 -4.41 -9.92 -8.61
N GLY A 42 -4.05 -8.70 -9.04
CA GLY A 42 -2.95 -7.98 -8.44
C GLY A 42 -3.33 -7.36 -7.10
N ARG A 43 -2.34 -6.99 -6.34
CA ARG A 43 -2.51 -6.43 -5.01
C ARG A 43 -1.95 -5.02 -4.93
N LEU A 44 -2.63 -4.19 -4.16
CA LEU A 44 -2.23 -2.80 -3.93
C LEU A 44 -2.09 -2.59 -2.44
N ALA A 45 -0.97 -2.05 -2.01
CA ALA A 45 -0.75 -1.72 -0.60
C ALA A 45 -0.58 -0.22 -0.45
N CYS A 46 -1.29 0.36 0.51
CA CYS A 46 -1.14 1.77 0.85
C CYS A 46 -0.55 1.88 2.24
N TYR A 47 0.46 2.70 2.36
CA TYR A 47 1.08 3.03 3.62
C TYR A 47 0.51 4.37 4.09
N CYS A 48 -0.17 4.38 5.21
CA CYS A 48 -0.88 5.56 5.69
C CYS A 48 -0.39 5.93 7.09
N PRO A 49 0.16 7.14 7.27
CA PRO A 49 0.64 7.54 8.58
C PRO A 49 -0.44 7.74 9.63
N THR A 50 -1.66 8.05 9.22
CA THR A 50 -2.74 8.30 10.17
C THR A 50 -3.97 7.49 9.81
N SER A 51 -4.85 7.31 10.80
CA SER A 51 -6.11 6.60 10.57
C SER A 51 -7.03 7.35 9.62
N ALA A 52 -6.97 8.67 9.60
CA ALA A 52 -7.77 9.45 8.67
C ALA A 52 -7.34 9.19 7.23
N GLN A 53 -6.04 9.06 7.00
CA GLN A 53 -5.54 8.73 5.67
C GLN A 53 -5.89 7.31 5.29
N LEU A 54 -5.86 6.40 6.25
CA LEU A 54 -6.29 5.03 6.02
C LEU A 54 -7.74 4.98 5.57
N GLU A 55 -8.61 5.71 6.25
CA GLU A 55 -10.03 5.74 5.89
C GLU A 55 -10.25 6.30 4.50
N LYS A 56 -9.56 7.39 4.18
CA LYS A 56 -9.67 7.99 2.86
C LYS A 56 -9.23 7.04 1.76
N SER A 57 -8.11 6.36 1.98
CA SER A 57 -7.61 5.40 1.00
C SER A 57 -8.54 4.20 0.86
N TRP A 58 -9.09 3.74 1.98
CA TRP A 58 -10.05 2.65 1.97
C TRP A 58 -11.27 3.00 1.14
N ASN A 59 -11.85 4.19 1.41
CA ASN A 59 -13.03 4.63 0.67
C ASN A 59 -12.74 4.74 -0.82
N GLU A 60 -11.58 5.24 -1.17
CA GLU A 60 -11.22 5.36 -2.57
C GLU A 60 -11.02 4.00 -3.23
N CYS A 61 -10.42 3.04 -2.53
CA CYS A 61 -10.28 1.69 -3.05
C CYS A 61 -11.65 1.08 -3.33
N GLU A 62 -12.59 1.25 -2.41
CA GLU A 62 -13.94 0.72 -2.62
C GLU A 62 -14.64 1.41 -3.78
N ARG A 63 -14.46 2.72 -3.89
CA ARG A 63 -15.05 3.46 -5.01
C ARG A 63 -14.52 2.96 -6.35
N LEU A 64 -13.27 2.53 -6.39
CA LEU A 64 -12.64 2.03 -7.61
C LEU A 64 -12.88 0.53 -7.85
N GLY A 65 -13.68 -0.10 -7.01
CA GLY A 65 -14.02 -1.50 -7.20
C GLY A 65 -13.00 -2.49 -6.66
N LEU A 66 -12.02 -2.01 -5.91
CA LEU A 66 -11.07 -2.90 -5.27
C LEU A 66 -11.69 -3.53 -4.02
N VAL A 67 -11.23 -4.72 -3.69
CA VAL A 67 -11.66 -5.40 -2.47
C VAL A 67 -10.54 -5.27 -1.44
N VAL A 68 -10.87 -4.66 -0.30
CA VAL A 68 -9.91 -4.55 0.79
C VAL A 68 -9.82 -5.90 1.48
N GLU A 69 -8.65 -6.50 1.43
CA GLU A 69 -8.43 -7.82 2.00
C GLU A 69 -7.87 -7.77 3.40
N TRP A 70 -7.10 -6.76 3.70
CA TRP A 70 -6.47 -6.64 5.00
C TRP A 70 -6.20 -5.18 5.31
N SER A 71 -6.39 -4.81 6.54
CA SER A 71 -6.05 -3.49 7.04
C SER A 71 -5.59 -3.63 8.47
N GLY A 72 -4.57 -2.88 8.82
CA GLY A 72 -4.04 -2.95 10.18
C GLY A 72 -2.92 -1.96 10.38
N GLU A 73 -2.29 -2.06 11.53
CA GLU A 73 -1.16 -1.21 11.86
C GLU A 73 0.02 -2.06 12.25
N VAL A 74 1.21 -1.49 12.07
CA VAL A 74 2.46 -2.14 12.49
C VAL A 74 2.99 -1.39 13.69
N VAL A 75 3.23 -2.12 14.76
CA VAL A 75 3.76 -1.58 16.00
C VAL A 75 5.14 -2.17 16.22
N GLU A 76 6.12 -1.30 16.40
CA GLU A 76 7.50 -1.73 16.57
C GLU A 76 7.85 -1.81 18.05
N ARG A 77 8.43 -2.92 18.44
CA ARG A 77 9.01 -3.07 19.77
C ARG A 77 10.46 -3.46 19.61
N ARG A 78 11.34 -2.56 19.92
CA ARG A 78 12.77 -2.81 19.76
C ARG A 78 13.33 -3.56 20.95
N TRP A 79 14.26 -4.45 20.65
CA TRP A 79 15.00 -5.19 21.65
C TRP A 79 16.44 -4.75 21.59
N SER A 80 17.13 -4.80 22.70
CA SER A 80 18.54 -4.47 22.76
C SER A 80 19.30 -5.56 23.48
N LYS A 81 20.59 -5.67 23.15
CA LYS A 81 21.46 -6.64 23.76
C LYS A 81 22.27 -5.96 24.85
N ALA A 82 22.23 -6.51 26.06
CA ALA A 82 23.01 -5.98 27.17
C ALA A 82 24.48 -6.32 26.98
N SER A 83 25.36 -5.41 27.44
CA SER A 83 26.80 -5.64 27.31
C SER A 83 27.26 -6.86 28.10
N LYS A 84 26.54 -7.21 29.14
CA LYS A 84 26.86 -8.38 29.96
C LYS A 84 26.18 -9.66 29.47
N GLY A 85 25.52 -9.60 28.32
CA GLY A 85 24.80 -10.72 27.76
C GLY A 85 23.31 -10.59 28.00
N GLY A 86 22.55 -11.33 27.18
CA GLY A 86 21.10 -11.30 27.25
C GLY A 86 20.50 -10.25 26.35
N VAL A 87 19.32 -10.57 25.84
CA VAL A 87 18.53 -9.71 24.94
C VAL A 87 17.20 -9.42 25.64
N ARG A 88 16.79 -8.18 25.63
CA ARG A 88 15.56 -7.79 26.30
C ARG A 88 14.90 -6.64 25.54
N PRO A 89 13.60 -6.42 25.76
CA PRO A 89 12.95 -5.25 25.18
C PRO A 89 13.64 -3.98 25.63
N GLY A 90 13.78 -3.05 24.69
CA GLY A 90 14.34 -1.75 25.00
C GLY A 90 13.43 -0.94 25.91
N ASN A 91 13.99 0.12 26.48
CA ASN A 91 13.24 1.00 27.38
C ASN A 91 12.38 2.02 26.63
N GLN A 92 12.45 2.04 25.31
CA GLN A 92 11.68 3.00 24.55
C GLN A 92 10.22 2.56 24.45
N PRO A 93 9.28 3.51 24.45
CA PRO A 93 7.88 3.15 24.24
C PRO A 93 7.71 2.44 22.91
N MET A 94 6.72 1.58 22.85
CA MET A 94 6.36 0.95 21.59
C MET A 94 5.95 2.03 20.60
N GLY A 95 6.59 2.01 19.46
CA GLY A 95 6.30 2.98 18.41
C GLY A 95 5.26 2.43 17.45
N HIS A 96 4.51 3.34 16.88
CA HIS A 96 3.56 3.04 15.83
C HIS A 96 4.20 3.49 14.52
N THR A 97 4.31 2.59 13.55
CA THR A 97 4.99 2.93 12.30
C THR A 97 4.04 3.35 11.22
N ALA A 98 2.92 2.64 11.04
CA ALA A 98 2.02 2.95 9.94
C ALA A 98 0.74 2.16 10.05
N PHE A 99 -0.28 2.68 9.40
CA PHE A 99 -1.47 1.91 9.07
C PHE A 99 -1.28 1.40 7.65
N LEU A 100 -1.66 0.16 7.41
CA LEU A 100 -1.52 -0.47 6.11
C LEU A 100 -2.87 -0.92 5.60
N LEU A 101 -3.04 -0.80 4.30
CA LEU A 101 -4.26 -1.22 3.61
C LEU A 101 -3.82 -2.06 2.42
N ILE A 102 -4.33 -3.29 2.35
CA ILE A 102 -4.04 -4.16 1.22
C ILE A 102 -5.34 -4.49 0.52
N SER A 103 -5.41 -4.18 -0.75
CA SER A 103 -6.60 -4.43 -1.55
C SER A 103 -6.25 -5.20 -2.81
N ALA A 104 -7.25 -5.84 -3.38
CA ALA A 104 -7.08 -6.67 -4.57
C ALA A 104 -7.94 -6.14 -5.70
N LYS A 105 -7.39 -6.22 -6.90
CA LYS A 105 -8.17 -5.94 -8.10
C LYS A 105 -8.81 -7.23 -8.56
N VAL A 106 -10.14 -7.27 -8.51
CA VAL A 106 -10.88 -8.52 -8.79
C VAL A 106 -11.50 -8.54 -10.17
N ALA A 107 -11.62 -7.39 -10.81
CA ALA A 107 -12.22 -7.31 -12.15
C ALA A 107 -11.74 -6.05 -12.83
N ASP A 108 -11.74 -6.06 -14.15
CA ASP A 108 -11.44 -4.86 -14.91
C ASP A 108 -12.59 -3.90 -14.83
N GLU A 109 -12.24 -2.60 -14.91
CA GLU A 109 -13.21 -1.55 -14.98
C GLU A 109 -13.96 -1.65 -16.31
N GLU A 110 -15.27 -1.58 -16.25
CA GLU A 110 -16.06 -1.55 -17.47
C GLU A 110 -16.07 -0.14 -18.04
N GLU A 111 -16.06 -0.07 -19.34
CA GLU A 111 -16.04 1.22 -20.02
C GLU A 111 -17.40 1.69 -20.41
#